data_1a789210b0b39dd72f8206cc1ba56127
#
_entry.id   1a789210b0b39dd72f8206cc1ba56127
#
_cell.length_a   1.000
_cell.length_b   1.000
_cell.length_c   1.000
_cell.angle_alpha   90.00
_cell.angle_beta   90.00
_cell.angle_gamma   90.00
#
_symmetry.space_group_name_H-M   'P 1'
#
loop_
_entity.id
_entity.type
_entity.pdbx_description
1 polymer ?
#
loop_
_entity_poly.entity_id
_entity_poly.type
_entity_poly.pdbx_seq_one_letter_code
_entity_poly.pdbx_strand_id
1 'polypeptide(L)'
;MKTRSPLSLFHRSPATPRESLRARPRRTDEMRRRLLGLGAASSLLAGCSMLDKLPLIGKAKPPPPPPAPAAPQPQLIDVTLKGATELNPDVTGRPSPVAVRLYQLKSASKFTHADFFTLFDHDSAVLGADLLAREDLQVEPAASRTVVLERAQEVRQVAVLAAYRDVDSASWRAVVDVWPADVKRVEVRLEALGVAITVDHGGPPHS
;
A
#
# COMPACT_ATOMS: atom_id res chain seq x y z
N MET A 1 29.50 -31.09 -59.20
CA MET A 1 28.16 -31.68 -59.00
C MET A 1 27.46 -30.78 -58.02
N LYS A 2 26.75 -29.75 -58.44
CA LYS A 2 25.33 -29.65 -58.86
C LYS A 2 24.38 -30.42 -57.93
N THR A 3 23.64 -29.69 -57.06
CA THR A 3 22.16 -29.63 -57.03
C THR A 3 21.74 -28.80 -55.81
N ARG A 4 21.16 -27.63 -55.98
CA ARG A 4 19.74 -27.25 -56.03
C ARG A 4 19.07 -27.06 -54.68
N SER A 5 18.81 -25.79 -54.39
CA SER A 5 17.70 -25.35 -53.51
C SER A 5 16.31 -25.67 -54.12
N PRO A 6 15.27 -25.69 -53.34
CA PRO A 6 14.09 -24.88 -53.64
C PRO A 6 13.57 -24.10 -52.44
N LEU A 7 13.36 -22.79 -52.61
CA LEU A 7 12.06 -22.09 -52.86
C LEU A 7 10.99 -22.24 -51.75
N SER A 8 10.91 -21.16 -51.00
CA SER A 8 9.73 -20.34 -50.67
C SER A 8 8.36 -20.99 -50.62
N LEU A 9 7.71 -20.83 -49.50
CA LEU A 9 6.24 -20.71 -49.42
C LEU A 9 5.85 -19.60 -48.46
N PHE A 10 5.42 -18.51 -49.04
CA PHE A 10 4.68 -17.43 -48.41
C PHE A 10 3.38 -18.02 -47.82
N HIS A 11 3.18 -17.87 -46.49
CA HIS A 11 1.88 -18.06 -45.92
C HIS A 11 1.33 -16.69 -45.46
N ARG A 12 0.33 -16.27 -46.24
CA ARG A 12 -0.48 -15.07 -45.98
C ARG A 12 -1.24 -15.26 -44.68
N SER A 13 -1.09 -14.30 -43.76
CA SER A 13 -2.02 -14.10 -42.63
C SER A 13 -3.38 -13.61 -43.15
N PRO A 14 -4.47 -14.13 -42.64
CA PRO A 14 -5.79 -13.53 -42.83
C PRO A 14 -6.00 -12.38 -41.84
N ALA A 15 -6.54 -11.30 -42.38
CA ALA A 15 -6.97 -10.11 -41.66
C ALA A 15 -8.08 -10.42 -40.67
N THR A 16 -7.94 -9.96 -39.44
CA THR A 16 -9.01 -9.93 -38.43
C THR A 16 -9.96 -8.77 -38.70
N PRO A 17 -11.29 -9.00 -38.60
CA PRO A 17 -12.28 -7.94 -38.74
C PRO A 17 -12.29 -7.03 -37.52
N ARG A 18 -12.31 -5.75 -37.78
CA ARG A 18 -12.60 -4.70 -36.79
C ARG A 18 -14.01 -4.91 -36.25
N GLU A 19 -14.12 -5.32 -35.00
CA GLU A 19 -15.39 -5.34 -34.29
C GLU A 19 -15.60 -4.00 -33.59
N SER A 20 -16.68 -3.42 -33.97
CA SER A 20 -17.20 -2.09 -33.68
C SER A 20 -17.33 -1.85 -32.14
N LEU A 21 -16.79 -0.72 -31.73
CA LEU A 21 -17.10 -0.01 -30.49
C LEU A 21 -18.60 0.24 -30.37
N ARG A 22 -19.31 -0.57 -29.60
CA ARG A 22 -20.64 -0.22 -29.07
C ARG A 22 -20.46 0.46 -27.73
N ALA A 23 -20.65 1.76 -27.74
CA ALA A 23 -20.81 2.61 -26.59
C ALA A 23 -21.96 2.11 -25.71
N ARG A 24 -21.66 1.83 -24.41
CA ARG A 24 -22.70 1.60 -23.40
C ARG A 24 -23.29 2.94 -22.99
N PRO A 25 -24.62 3.10 -22.93
CA PRO A 25 -25.25 4.32 -22.47
C PRO A 25 -25.07 4.48 -20.96
N ARG A 26 -24.70 5.69 -20.55
CA ARG A 26 -24.63 6.16 -19.16
C ARG A 26 -26.06 6.20 -18.59
N ARG A 27 -26.34 5.34 -17.63
CA ARG A 27 -27.53 5.41 -16.76
C ARG A 27 -27.30 6.46 -15.67
N THR A 28 -27.57 7.72 -15.98
CA THR A 28 -27.64 8.79 -14.97
C THR A 28 -28.63 9.87 -15.39
N ASP A 29 -29.90 9.51 -15.64
CA ASP A 29 -30.90 10.55 -15.89
C ASP A 29 -32.36 10.17 -15.50
N GLU A 30 -32.55 9.20 -14.63
CA GLU A 30 -33.95 8.87 -14.21
C GLU A 30 -34.32 9.27 -12.78
N MET A 31 -33.49 10.06 -12.07
CA MET A 31 -33.80 10.43 -10.69
C MET A 31 -34.14 11.93 -10.49
N ARG A 32 -34.45 12.65 -11.57
CA ARG A 32 -34.79 14.09 -11.50
C ARG A 32 -36.17 14.47 -12.03
N ARG A 33 -37.08 13.54 -12.22
CA ARG A 33 -38.44 13.86 -12.68
C ARG A 33 -39.56 13.21 -11.85
N ARG A 34 -39.65 13.54 -10.58
CA ARG A 34 -40.88 13.40 -9.81
C ARG A 34 -40.84 14.30 -8.60
N LEU A 35 -41.15 15.58 -8.74
CA LEU A 35 -41.63 16.46 -7.67
C LEU A 35 -42.10 17.77 -8.32
N LEU A 36 -43.21 17.70 -9.05
CA LEU A 36 -44.06 18.84 -9.38
C LEU A 36 -45.49 18.35 -9.25
N GLY A 37 -46.14 18.65 -8.16
CA GLY A 37 -47.51 18.36 -7.85
C GLY A 37 -48.02 19.26 -6.74
N LEU A 38 -48.46 20.40 -7.11
CA LEU A 38 -49.64 21.17 -6.72
C LEU A 38 -50.26 20.84 -5.35
N GLY A 39 -50.44 21.91 -4.56
CA GLY A 39 -51.31 21.91 -3.40
C GLY A 39 -51.41 23.31 -2.77
N ALA A 40 -52.12 24.21 -3.46
CA ALA A 40 -52.61 25.47 -2.85
C ALA A 40 -53.81 25.17 -1.96
N ALA A 41 -53.73 25.57 -0.67
CA ALA A 41 -54.95 25.78 0.13
C ALA A 41 -54.64 26.87 1.18
N SER A 42 -55.23 28.01 0.91
CA SER A 42 -55.36 29.17 1.78
C SER A 42 -56.16 28.81 3.02
N SER A 43 -55.75 29.26 4.20
CA SER A 43 -56.62 29.52 5.34
C SER A 43 -56.08 30.63 6.22
N LEU A 44 -56.68 31.77 6.06
CA LEU A 44 -56.64 32.94 6.92
C LEU A 44 -57.19 32.55 8.33
N LEU A 45 -56.42 32.68 9.38
CA LEU A 45 -56.90 32.85 10.73
C LEU A 45 -56.09 33.95 11.39
N ALA A 46 -56.69 35.12 11.46
CA ALA A 46 -56.30 36.22 12.31
C ALA A 46 -56.59 35.79 13.75
N GLY A 47 -55.59 35.77 14.60
CA GLY A 47 -55.68 35.41 16.01
C GLY A 47 -54.68 36.24 16.82
N CYS A 48 -55.14 37.38 17.28
CA CYS A 48 -54.77 38.14 18.49
C CYS A 48 -53.33 38.06 19.01
N SER A 49 -52.62 39.13 18.71
CA SER A 49 -51.51 39.66 19.50
C SER A 49 -51.99 40.06 20.93
N MET A 50 -51.72 39.19 21.93
CA MET A 50 -51.68 39.56 23.35
C MET A 50 -50.86 38.54 24.14
N LEU A 51 -49.58 38.51 23.91
CA LEU A 51 -48.66 37.90 24.88
C LEU A 51 -47.27 38.55 24.85
N ASP A 52 -47.28 39.87 24.93
CA ASP A 52 -46.04 40.65 24.79
C ASP A 52 -45.44 41.05 26.14
N LYS A 53 -45.69 40.28 27.19
CA LYS A 53 -45.08 40.52 28.52
C LYS A 53 -44.77 39.22 29.27
N LEU A 54 -44.10 38.28 28.60
CA LEU A 54 -43.41 37.24 29.37
C LEU A 54 -41.89 37.58 29.31
N PRO A 55 -41.20 37.59 30.49
CA PRO A 55 -39.75 37.77 30.46
C PRO A 55 -39.13 36.66 29.67
N LEU A 56 -38.44 37.04 28.62
CA LEU A 56 -37.61 36.12 27.81
C LEU A 56 -36.64 35.38 28.74
N ILE A 57 -37.03 34.18 29.15
CA ILE A 57 -36.06 33.21 29.66
C ILE A 57 -35.11 33.00 28.46
N GLY A 58 -33.94 33.60 28.57
CA GLY A 58 -32.92 33.52 27.51
C GLY A 58 -32.78 32.06 27.09
N LYS A 59 -33.08 31.77 25.83
CA LYS A 59 -32.75 30.48 25.24
C LYS A 59 -31.25 30.27 25.43
N ALA A 60 -30.91 29.49 26.45
CA ALA A 60 -29.53 29.06 26.64
C ALA A 60 -29.03 28.49 25.31
N LYS A 61 -27.98 29.12 24.74
CA LYS A 61 -27.32 28.59 23.57
C LYS A 61 -26.96 27.14 23.85
N PRO A 62 -27.40 26.18 23.03
CA PRO A 62 -27.04 24.77 23.27
C PRO A 62 -25.54 24.66 23.46
N PRO A 63 -25.05 23.86 24.40
CA PRO A 63 -23.61 23.67 24.60
C PRO A 63 -23.00 23.21 23.28
N PRO A 64 -21.77 23.67 22.95
CA PRO A 64 -21.10 23.21 21.76
C PRO A 64 -21.01 21.67 21.78
N PRO A 65 -21.20 20.99 20.62
CA PRO A 65 -21.08 19.55 20.56
C PRO A 65 -19.72 19.14 21.11
N PRO A 66 -19.63 17.99 21.81
CA PRO A 66 -18.35 17.47 22.27
C PRO A 66 -17.36 17.41 21.10
N PRO A 67 -16.07 17.72 21.32
CA PRO A 67 -15.07 17.58 20.27
C PRO A 67 -15.16 16.16 19.69
N ALA A 68 -15.20 16.05 18.37
CA ALA A 68 -15.14 14.76 17.71
C ALA A 68 -13.91 14.00 18.19
N PRO A 69 -13.98 12.68 18.43
CA PRO A 69 -12.82 11.89 18.80
C PRO A 69 -11.69 12.18 17.80
N ALA A 70 -10.51 12.52 18.30
CA ALA A 70 -9.34 12.77 17.45
C ALA A 70 -9.12 11.52 16.58
N ALA A 71 -8.96 11.72 15.27
CA ALA A 71 -8.61 10.63 14.37
C ALA A 71 -7.33 9.92 14.89
N PRO A 72 -7.29 8.58 14.85
CA PRO A 72 -6.10 7.85 15.28
C PRO A 72 -4.87 8.38 14.56
N GLN A 73 -3.87 8.83 15.32
CA GLN A 73 -2.60 9.28 14.75
C GLN A 73 -1.90 8.09 14.09
N PRO A 74 -1.34 8.26 12.88
CA PRO A 74 -0.54 7.21 12.28
C PRO A 74 0.66 6.90 13.18
N GLN A 75 0.95 5.62 13.36
CA GLN A 75 2.14 5.18 14.09
C GLN A 75 3.32 5.16 13.13
N LEU A 76 4.42 5.78 13.52
CA LEU A 76 5.64 5.81 12.73
C LEU A 76 6.59 4.71 13.19
N ILE A 77 7.20 4.03 12.24
CA ILE A 77 8.27 3.04 12.45
C ILE A 77 9.49 3.51 11.68
N ASP A 78 10.59 3.73 12.40
CA ASP A 78 11.89 4.00 11.80
C ASP A 78 12.52 2.68 11.34
N VAL A 79 12.71 2.51 10.04
CA VAL A 79 13.38 1.34 9.47
C VAL A 79 14.78 1.75 9.03
N THR A 80 15.80 1.19 9.68
CA THR A 80 17.20 1.42 9.31
C THR A 80 17.74 0.21 8.56
N LEU A 81 18.16 0.43 7.31
CA LEU A 81 18.81 -0.58 6.47
C LEU A 81 20.32 -0.37 6.53
N LYS A 82 21.07 -1.44 6.81
CA LYS A 82 22.53 -1.44 6.87
C LYS A 82 23.09 -2.45 5.88
N GLY A 83 23.84 -1.98 4.90
CA GLY A 83 24.57 -2.82 3.95
C GLY A 83 25.96 -3.19 4.49
N ALA A 84 26.31 -4.48 4.45
CA ALA A 84 27.66 -4.94 4.73
C ALA A 84 28.65 -4.42 3.69
N THR A 85 29.94 -4.42 4.02
CA THR A 85 31.02 -4.00 3.12
C THR A 85 31.08 -4.88 1.86
N GLU A 86 30.83 -6.18 2.02
CA GLU A 86 30.83 -7.21 1.00
C GLU A 86 29.45 -7.50 0.40
N LEU A 87 28.51 -6.56 0.51
CA LEU A 87 27.12 -6.70 0.06
C LEU A 87 27.04 -7.11 -1.42
N ASN A 88 26.20 -8.14 -1.69
CA ASN A 88 25.77 -8.55 -3.02
C ASN A 88 26.94 -8.69 -4.03
N PRO A 89 27.96 -9.53 -3.76
CA PRO A 89 29.15 -9.61 -4.58
C PRO A 89 28.85 -10.13 -5.99
N ASP A 90 29.61 -9.64 -6.95
CA ASP A 90 29.61 -10.22 -8.29
C ASP A 90 30.50 -11.50 -8.34
N VAL A 91 30.58 -12.12 -9.52
CA VAL A 91 31.37 -13.35 -9.74
C VAL A 91 32.86 -13.20 -9.46
N THR A 92 33.36 -11.96 -9.36
CA THR A 92 34.75 -11.64 -9.00
C THR A 92 34.90 -11.28 -7.51
N GLY A 93 33.81 -11.34 -6.74
CA GLY A 93 33.77 -10.96 -5.33
C GLY A 93 33.65 -9.46 -5.08
N ARG A 94 33.42 -8.63 -6.12
CA ARG A 94 33.27 -7.18 -5.96
C ARG A 94 31.88 -6.84 -5.43
N PRO A 95 31.79 -6.09 -4.30
CA PRO A 95 30.51 -5.65 -3.73
C PRO A 95 29.69 -4.82 -4.71
N SER A 96 28.40 -4.95 -4.64
CA SER A 96 27.45 -4.25 -5.52
C SER A 96 26.20 -3.80 -4.76
N PRO A 97 25.52 -2.75 -5.20
CA PRO A 97 24.23 -2.36 -4.66
C PRO A 97 23.18 -3.48 -4.77
N VAL A 98 22.24 -3.47 -3.84
CA VAL A 98 21.10 -4.38 -3.85
C VAL A 98 19.79 -3.59 -3.86
N ALA A 99 18.84 -4.00 -4.72
CA ALA A 99 17.48 -3.50 -4.67
C ALA A 99 16.72 -4.18 -3.52
N VAL A 100 16.04 -3.38 -2.72
CA VAL A 100 15.31 -3.83 -1.54
C VAL A 100 13.86 -3.36 -1.62
N ARG A 101 12.93 -4.24 -1.29
CA ARG A 101 11.53 -3.89 -1.08
C ARG A 101 11.15 -4.14 0.36
N LEU A 102 10.59 -3.12 0.97
CA LEU A 102 9.96 -3.21 2.29
C LEU A 102 8.45 -3.33 2.09
N TYR A 103 7.85 -4.28 2.78
CA TYR A 103 6.41 -4.53 2.73
C TYR A 103 5.78 -4.34 4.09
N GLN A 104 4.64 -3.69 4.15
CA GLN A 104 3.75 -3.67 5.31
C GLN A 104 2.60 -4.65 5.06
N LEU A 105 2.47 -5.66 5.89
CA LEU A 105 1.59 -6.78 5.66
C LEU A 105 0.58 -6.98 6.81
N LYS A 106 -0.65 -7.42 6.46
CA LYS A 106 -1.61 -8.00 7.42
C LYS A 106 -1.18 -9.39 7.83
N SER A 107 -0.67 -10.17 6.88
CA SER A 107 -0.16 -11.52 7.07
C SER A 107 0.97 -11.77 6.08
N ALA A 108 2.09 -12.32 6.57
CA ALA A 108 3.23 -12.69 5.73
C ALA A 108 3.13 -14.13 5.19
N SER A 109 2.03 -14.84 5.40
CA SER A 109 1.92 -16.25 4.98
C SER A 109 2.20 -16.42 3.48
N LYS A 110 1.56 -15.63 2.62
CA LYS A 110 1.80 -15.71 1.17
C LYS A 110 3.21 -15.27 0.80
N PHE A 111 3.74 -14.25 1.48
CA PHE A 111 5.11 -13.75 1.27
C PHE A 111 6.16 -14.84 1.56
N THR A 112 5.98 -15.60 2.64
CA THR A 112 6.95 -16.62 3.05
C THR A 112 6.92 -17.88 2.20
N HIS A 113 5.81 -18.17 1.50
CA HIS A 113 5.66 -19.34 0.68
C HIS A 113 5.86 -19.10 -0.82
N ALA A 114 5.85 -17.84 -1.28
CA ALA A 114 6.08 -17.51 -2.68
C ALA A 114 7.55 -17.71 -3.06
N ASP A 115 7.82 -18.04 -4.33
CA ASP A 115 9.16 -17.99 -4.90
C ASP A 115 9.58 -16.56 -5.19
N PHE A 116 10.90 -16.35 -5.37
CA PHE A 116 11.48 -15.02 -5.56
C PHE A 116 10.91 -14.31 -6.79
N PHE A 117 10.93 -14.95 -7.94
CA PHE A 117 10.56 -14.32 -9.21
C PHE A 117 9.08 -13.96 -9.24
N THR A 118 8.23 -14.89 -8.80
CA THR A 118 6.79 -14.63 -8.70
C THR A 118 6.50 -13.45 -7.75
N LEU A 119 7.19 -13.38 -6.62
CA LEU A 119 7.02 -12.28 -5.68
C LEU A 119 7.61 -10.97 -6.20
N PHE A 120 8.79 -11.02 -6.85
CA PHE A 120 9.46 -9.84 -7.38
C PHE A 120 8.69 -9.20 -8.54
N ASP A 121 8.15 -10.01 -9.45
CA ASP A 121 7.45 -9.52 -10.64
C ASP A 121 5.97 -9.22 -10.41
N HIS A 122 5.32 -9.94 -9.47
CA HIS A 122 3.85 -9.93 -9.30
C HIS A 122 3.40 -9.82 -7.85
N ASP A 123 4.14 -9.13 -7.00
CA ASP A 123 3.89 -9.04 -5.56
C ASP A 123 2.45 -8.64 -5.21
N SER A 124 1.89 -7.66 -5.90
CA SER A 124 0.52 -7.19 -5.64
C SER A 124 -0.53 -8.26 -5.95
N ALA A 125 -0.31 -9.10 -6.97
CA ALA A 125 -1.20 -10.21 -7.30
C ALA A 125 -1.05 -11.36 -6.29
N VAL A 126 0.18 -11.66 -5.88
CA VAL A 126 0.50 -12.72 -4.92
C VAL A 126 -0.03 -12.39 -3.54
N LEU A 127 0.30 -11.20 -3.05
CA LEU A 127 -0.03 -10.77 -1.68
C LEU A 127 -1.50 -10.34 -1.57
N GLY A 128 -2.05 -9.73 -2.62
CA GLY A 128 -3.46 -9.31 -2.66
C GLY A 128 -3.83 -8.41 -1.49
N ALA A 129 -4.88 -8.75 -0.75
CA ALA A 129 -5.37 -7.98 0.39
C ALA A 129 -4.45 -7.99 1.62
N ASP A 130 -3.41 -8.84 1.64
CA ASP A 130 -2.43 -8.83 2.73
C ASP A 130 -1.38 -7.73 2.56
N LEU A 131 -1.20 -7.19 1.35
CA LEU A 131 -0.31 -6.06 1.06
C LEU A 131 -1.00 -4.74 1.41
N LEU A 132 -0.46 -4.01 2.37
CA LEU A 132 -0.96 -2.70 2.77
C LEU A 132 -0.14 -1.55 2.19
N ALA A 133 1.19 -1.70 2.19
CA ALA A 133 2.11 -0.74 1.61
C ALA A 133 3.41 -1.41 1.17
N ARG A 134 4.10 -0.77 0.23
CA ARG A 134 5.41 -1.18 -0.29
C ARG A 134 6.30 0.03 -0.50
N GLU A 135 7.57 -0.09 -0.12
CA GLU A 135 8.63 0.86 -0.41
C GLU A 135 9.75 0.18 -1.21
N ASP A 136 10.14 0.78 -2.32
CA ASP A 136 11.26 0.32 -3.16
C ASP A 136 12.50 1.18 -2.87
N LEU A 137 13.62 0.53 -2.56
CA LEU A 137 14.85 1.15 -2.09
C LEU A 137 16.06 0.54 -2.81
N GLN A 138 17.17 1.24 -2.78
CA GLN A 138 18.48 0.70 -3.13
C GLN A 138 19.44 0.95 -1.98
N VAL A 139 20.24 -0.05 -1.64
CA VAL A 139 21.25 0.02 -0.57
C VAL A 139 22.61 -0.29 -1.17
N GLU A 140 23.55 0.62 -0.94
CA GLU A 140 24.94 0.50 -1.35
C GLU A 140 25.75 -0.31 -0.34
N PRO A 141 26.87 -0.95 -0.73
CA PRO A 141 27.81 -1.56 0.21
C PRO A 141 28.30 -0.54 1.25
N ALA A 142 28.45 -0.99 2.50
CA ALA A 142 28.86 -0.19 3.65
C ALA A 142 27.96 1.04 3.95
N ALA A 143 26.82 1.17 3.31
CA ALA A 143 25.89 2.28 3.53
C ALA A 143 24.87 1.96 4.62
N SER A 144 24.37 3.04 5.26
CA SER A 144 23.21 2.98 6.15
C SER A 144 22.16 3.95 5.65
N ARG A 145 20.91 3.51 5.61
CA ARG A 145 19.75 4.33 5.18
C ARG A 145 18.60 4.12 6.13
N THR A 146 17.98 5.22 6.57
CA THR A 146 16.76 5.16 7.39
C THR A 146 15.58 5.70 6.58
N VAL A 147 14.47 4.99 6.66
CA VAL A 147 13.17 5.40 6.12
C VAL A 147 12.13 5.34 7.23
N VAL A 148 11.15 6.22 7.17
CA VAL A 148 10.04 6.26 8.12
C VAL A 148 8.81 5.66 7.45
N LEU A 149 8.28 4.59 8.00
CA LEU A 149 7.05 3.97 7.56
C LEU A 149 5.88 4.49 8.39
N GLU A 150 4.86 5.00 7.71
CA GLU A 150 3.56 5.25 8.34
C GLU A 150 2.81 3.92 8.46
N ARG A 151 2.64 3.47 9.70
CA ARG A 151 2.01 2.20 9.98
C ARG A 151 0.49 2.35 10.12
N ALA A 152 -0.27 1.73 9.22
CA ALA A 152 -1.71 1.55 9.39
C ALA A 152 -2.00 0.57 10.54
N GLN A 153 -3.16 0.71 11.19
CA GLN A 153 -3.56 -0.15 12.33
C GLN A 153 -3.63 -1.64 11.99
N GLU A 154 -3.83 -1.96 10.72
CA GLU A 154 -3.96 -3.34 10.22
C GLU A 154 -2.62 -4.03 9.99
N VAL A 155 -1.50 -3.27 9.98
CA VAL A 155 -0.15 -3.84 9.78
C VAL A 155 0.23 -4.70 10.98
N ARG A 156 0.54 -5.95 10.74
CA ARG A 156 1.01 -6.91 11.74
C ARG A 156 2.48 -7.23 11.57
N GLN A 157 2.96 -7.21 10.32
CA GLN A 157 4.29 -7.66 9.97
C GLN A 157 4.94 -6.69 9.00
N VAL A 158 6.24 -6.51 9.15
CA VAL A 158 7.11 -5.88 8.16
C VAL A 158 7.97 -6.97 7.54
N ALA A 159 7.97 -7.02 6.21
CA ALA A 159 8.78 -7.97 5.47
C ALA A 159 9.76 -7.23 4.57
N VAL A 160 10.89 -7.87 4.30
CA VAL A 160 11.91 -7.38 3.40
C VAL A 160 12.25 -8.42 2.34
N LEU A 161 12.37 -7.97 1.10
CA LEU A 161 12.89 -8.73 -0.02
C LEU A 161 14.11 -7.97 -0.55
N ALA A 162 15.24 -8.69 -0.68
CA ALA A 162 16.48 -8.16 -1.24
C ALA A 162 16.83 -8.91 -2.52
N ALA A 163 16.97 -8.19 -3.64
CA ALA A 163 17.21 -8.78 -4.95
C ALA A 163 18.72 -8.98 -5.17
N TYR A 164 19.24 -10.04 -4.55
CA TYR A 164 20.62 -10.47 -4.73
C TYR A 164 20.87 -10.98 -6.16
N ARG A 165 22.10 -10.84 -6.64
CA ARG A 165 22.54 -11.39 -7.94
C ARG A 165 22.47 -12.91 -7.96
N ASP A 166 22.95 -13.53 -6.88
CA ASP A 166 22.87 -14.97 -6.66
C ASP A 166 21.69 -15.28 -5.75
N VAL A 167 20.48 -15.20 -6.31
CA VAL A 167 19.23 -15.42 -5.58
C VAL A 167 19.08 -16.87 -5.10
N ASP A 168 19.69 -17.81 -5.82
CA ASP A 168 19.57 -19.23 -5.48
C ASP A 168 20.38 -19.59 -4.23
N SER A 169 21.49 -18.89 -3.98
CA SER A 169 22.33 -19.08 -2.79
C SER A 169 21.97 -18.12 -1.67
N ALA A 170 21.22 -17.06 -1.94
CA ALA A 170 20.95 -16.01 -0.98
C ALA A 170 19.71 -16.29 -0.10
N SER A 171 19.81 -15.87 1.16
CA SER A 171 18.64 -15.69 2.03
C SER A 171 18.00 -14.34 1.72
N TRP A 172 17.23 -14.26 0.64
CA TRP A 172 16.76 -13.02 0.03
C TRP A 172 15.54 -12.39 0.70
N ARG A 173 14.93 -13.02 1.70
CA ARG A 173 13.75 -12.51 2.41
C ARG A 173 13.85 -12.67 3.92
N ALA A 174 13.23 -11.74 4.64
CA ALA A 174 13.03 -11.85 6.08
C ALA A 174 11.71 -11.16 6.49
N VAL A 175 11.16 -11.55 7.63
CA VAL A 175 9.91 -11.04 8.18
C VAL A 175 10.06 -10.81 9.67
N VAL A 176 9.41 -9.76 10.18
CA VAL A 176 9.31 -9.51 11.61
C VAL A 176 7.90 -9.06 11.99
N ASP A 177 7.44 -9.48 13.15
CA ASP A 177 6.20 -9.01 13.74
C ASP A 177 6.40 -7.60 14.32
N VAL A 178 5.48 -6.69 13.97
CA VAL A 178 5.43 -5.32 14.50
C VAL A 178 4.16 -5.09 15.32
N TRP A 179 3.56 -6.16 15.77
CA TRP A 179 2.43 -6.18 16.68
C TRP A 179 2.85 -6.90 17.99
N PRO A 180 2.46 -6.40 19.16
CA PRO A 180 1.68 -5.20 19.46
C PRO A 180 2.41 -3.88 19.12
N ALA A 181 1.67 -2.77 19.22
CA ALA A 181 1.97 -1.48 18.60
C ALA A 181 3.14 -0.66 19.20
N ASP A 182 3.96 -1.21 20.05
CA ASP A 182 5.08 -0.54 20.73
C ASP A 182 6.39 -0.53 19.92
N VAL A 183 6.43 -1.23 18.79
CA VAL A 183 7.60 -1.25 17.90
C VAL A 183 7.75 0.11 17.21
N LYS A 184 8.84 0.81 17.53
CA LYS A 184 9.19 2.10 16.92
C LYS A 184 10.37 2.02 15.98
N ARG A 185 11.19 0.99 16.09
CA ARG A 185 12.39 0.81 15.28
C ARG A 185 12.49 -0.61 14.76
N VAL A 186 12.91 -0.69 13.51
CA VAL A 186 13.23 -1.95 12.82
C VAL A 186 14.61 -1.79 12.21
N GLU A 187 15.47 -2.78 12.39
CA GLU A 187 16.78 -2.84 11.74
C GLU A 187 16.78 -3.96 10.70
N VAL A 188 17.19 -3.61 9.47
CA VAL A 188 17.42 -4.53 8.38
C VAL A 188 18.92 -4.60 8.11
N ARG A 189 19.49 -5.79 8.23
CA ARG A 189 20.90 -6.05 7.88
C ARG A 189 20.95 -6.80 6.57
N LEU A 190 21.74 -6.26 5.66
CA LEU A 190 21.97 -6.79 4.33
C LEU A 190 23.43 -7.25 4.28
N GLU A 191 23.62 -8.56 4.35
CA GLU A 191 24.92 -9.22 4.30
C GLU A 191 25.31 -9.56 2.85
N ALA A 192 26.45 -10.22 2.65
CA ALA A 192 26.92 -10.61 1.33
C ALA A 192 25.85 -11.34 0.50
N LEU A 193 25.21 -12.37 1.10
CA LEU A 193 24.18 -13.20 0.47
C LEU A 193 23.00 -13.44 1.42
N GLY A 194 22.65 -12.47 2.24
CA GLY A 194 21.55 -12.67 3.18
C GLY A 194 20.96 -11.39 3.72
N VAL A 195 19.68 -11.42 4.02
CA VAL A 195 18.98 -10.33 4.71
C VAL A 195 18.39 -10.83 6.01
N ALA A 196 18.56 -10.04 7.06
CA ALA A 196 17.94 -10.24 8.37
C ALA A 196 17.17 -8.99 8.79
N ILE A 197 16.11 -9.17 9.56
CA ILE A 197 15.29 -8.09 10.09
C ILE A 197 15.06 -8.31 11.59
N THR A 198 15.21 -7.26 12.37
CA THR A 198 14.99 -7.28 13.82
C THR A 198 14.19 -6.06 14.25
N VAL A 199 13.48 -6.18 15.36
CA VAL A 199 12.80 -5.06 16.01
C VAL A 199 13.56 -4.62 17.24
N ASP A 200 13.64 -3.31 17.44
CA ASP A 200 14.10 -2.72 18.69
C ASP A 200 12.88 -2.25 19.49
N HIS A 201 12.61 -2.91 20.57
CA HIS A 201 11.51 -2.60 21.49
C HIS A 201 11.82 -1.41 22.41
N GLY A 202 12.92 -0.68 22.17
CA GLY A 202 13.24 0.55 22.91
C GLY A 202 13.52 0.30 24.39
N GLY A 203 14.00 -0.88 24.75
CA GLY A 203 14.52 -1.14 26.10
C GLY A 203 15.68 -0.21 26.41
N PRO A 204 15.90 0.17 27.69
CA PRO A 204 17.08 0.95 28.07
C PRO A 204 18.35 0.20 27.64
N PRO A 205 19.39 0.92 27.18
CA PRO A 205 20.63 0.27 26.82
C PRO A 205 21.16 -0.51 28.03
N HIS A 206 21.36 -1.80 27.83
CA HIS A 206 22.02 -2.63 28.86
C HIS A 206 23.44 -2.13 29.01
N SER A 207 23.66 -1.41 30.11
CA SER A 207 24.97 -0.96 30.59
C SER A 207 25.78 -2.13 31.13
#